data_1193a8e9c888788338cdbc4f6dd5b4e5
#
_entry.id   1193a8e9c888788338cdbc4f6dd5b4e5
#
_cell.length_a   1.000
_cell.length_b   1.000
_cell.length_c   1.000
_cell.angle_alpha   90.00
_cell.angle_beta   90.00
_cell.angle_gamma   90.00
#
_symmetry.space_group_name_H-M   'P 1'
#
loop_
_entity.id
_entity.type
_entity.pdbx_description
1 polymer ?
#
loop_
_entity_poly.entity_id
_entity_poly.type
_entity_poly.pdbx_seq_one_letter_code
_entity_poly.pdbx_strand_id
1 'polypeptide(L)'
;MFKNLKIIIKYLPERIVKSLYYLHEHFIIFFYNILPNKYHFPLYFYLNRSLHDPEMYYITKLLKQKRTFIDIGSNVGIFSYYFSSIFENIKSFEPTKEVTEKLSSLNKKNITIFNCALSDSCREQEFFIPIMNLPMKR
;
A
#
# COMPACT_ATOMS: atom_id res chain seq x y z
N MET A 1 0.89 -12.60 18.61
CA MET A 1 1.21 -11.42 19.44
C MET A 1 0.34 -10.20 19.10
N PHE A 2 0.05 -9.89 17.83
CA PHE A 2 -0.69 -8.66 17.43
C PHE A 2 -2.22 -8.69 17.61
N LYS A 3 -2.86 -9.86 17.74
CA LYS A 3 -4.31 -9.94 18.02
C LYS A 3 -4.71 -9.25 19.33
N ASN A 4 -3.85 -9.33 20.34
CA ASN A 4 -4.12 -8.75 21.65
C ASN A 4 -3.94 -7.22 21.68
N LEU A 5 -3.13 -6.65 20.77
CA LEU A 5 -2.89 -5.21 20.71
C LEU A 5 -4.14 -4.43 20.27
N LYS A 6 -4.88 -4.94 19.27
CA LYS A 6 -6.17 -4.33 18.84
C LYS A 6 -7.21 -4.28 19.94
N ILE A 7 -7.23 -5.31 20.80
CA ILE A 7 -8.15 -5.37 21.95
C ILE A 7 -7.75 -4.31 22.98
N ILE A 8 -6.47 -4.17 23.26
CA ILE A 8 -5.95 -3.20 24.25
C ILE A 8 -6.21 -1.77 23.77
N ILE A 9 -5.96 -1.46 22.50
CA ILE A 9 -6.20 -0.12 21.93
C ILE A 9 -7.67 0.31 22.05
N LYS A 10 -8.61 -0.62 21.92
CA LYS A 10 -10.06 -0.35 22.05
C LYS A 10 -10.45 0.20 23.43
N TYR A 11 -9.70 -0.13 24.47
CA TYR A 11 -9.97 0.28 25.86
C TYR A 11 -9.07 1.43 26.34
N LEU A 12 -8.16 1.93 25.49
CA LEU A 12 -7.32 3.06 25.84
C LEU A 12 -8.09 4.39 25.66
N PRO A 13 -7.86 5.37 26.54
CA PRO A 13 -8.37 6.73 26.33
C PRO A 13 -7.95 7.28 24.97
N GLU A 14 -8.85 7.99 24.31
CA GLU A 14 -8.63 8.56 22.96
C GLU A 14 -7.33 9.38 22.86
N ARG A 15 -6.98 10.11 23.92
CA ARG A 15 -5.71 10.88 24.00
C ARG A 15 -4.49 9.99 23.87
N ILE A 16 -4.48 8.83 24.50
CA ILE A 16 -3.37 7.87 24.44
C ILE A 16 -3.29 7.26 23.04
N VAL A 17 -4.42 6.91 22.45
CA VAL A 17 -4.48 6.40 21.08
C VAL A 17 -3.92 7.43 20.10
N LYS A 18 -4.33 8.69 20.18
CA LYS A 18 -3.78 9.78 19.34
C LYS A 18 -2.28 9.98 19.54
N SER A 19 -1.80 9.92 20.78
CA SER A 19 -0.35 10.03 21.06
C SER A 19 0.45 8.88 20.47
N LEU A 20 -0.07 7.66 20.52
CA LEU A 20 0.57 6.48 19.93
C LEU A 20 0.62 6.57 18.39
N TYR A 21 -0.45 7.05 17.75
CA TYR A 21 -0.46 7.33 16.31
C TYR A 21 0.57 8.39 15.94
N TYR A 22 0.62 9.49 16.68
CA TYR A 22 1.59 10.55 16.46
C TYR A 22 3.04 10.06 16.60
N LEU A 23 3.32 9.26 17.62
CA LEU A 23 4.62 8.66 17.82
C LEU A 23 5.00 7.69 16.68
N HIS A 24 4.04 6.90 16.22
CA HIS A 24 4.21 5.98 15.10
C HIS A 24 4.53 6.73 13.78
N GLU A 25 3.80 7.81 13.49
CA GLU A 25 4.07 8.64 12.30
C GLU A 25 5.46 9.28 12.35
N HIS A 26 5.85 9.83 13.50
CA HIS A 26 7.19 10.42 13.66
C HIS A 26 8.30 9.39 13.55
N PHE A 27 8.09 8.18 14.05
CA PHE A 27 9.00 7.06 13.89
C PHE A 27 9.17 6.68 12.41
N ILE A 28 8.07 6.59 11.66
CA ILE A 28 8.12 6.35 10.22
C ILE A 28 8.90 7.44 9.51
N ILE A 29 8.59 8.72 9.76
CA ILE A 29 9.26 9.87 9.15
C ILE A 29 10.76 9.86 9.46
N PHE A 30 11.15 9.56 10.69
CA PHE A 30 12.55 9.45 11.10
C PHE A 30 13.30 8.40 10.27
N PHE A 31 12.73 7.21 10.10
CA PHE A 31 13.35 6.16 9.29
C PHE A 31 13.37 6.49 7.80
N TYR A 32 12.34 7.17 7.28
CA TYR A 32 12.32 7.65 5.90
C TYR A 32 13.49 8.60 5.61
N ASN A 33 13.88 9.44 6.56
CA ASN A 33 14.98 10.37 6.39
C ASN A 33 16.38 9.72 6.46
N ILE A 34 16.50 8.55 7.06
CA ILE A 34 17.78 7.87 7.27
C ILE A 34 18.00 6.74 6.26
N LEU A 35 16.94 6.05 5.88
CA LEU A 35 17.05 4.87 5.02
C LEU A 35 17.06 5.27 3.53
N PRO A 36 17.84 4.55 2.68
CA PRO A 36 17.73 4.67 1.24
C PRO A 36 16.31 4.38 0.75
N ASN A 37 15.87 5.08 -0.30
CA ASN A 37 14.50 5.01 -0.86
C ASN A 37 13.99 3.59 -1.11
N LYS A 38 14.87 2.66 -1.50
CA LYS A 38 14.51 1.25 -1.75
C LYS A 38 13.93 0.52 -0.52
N TYR A 39 14.17 1.04 0.69
CA TYR A 39 13.66 0.46 1.93
C TYR A 39 12.40 1.14 2.45
N HIS A 40 12.02 2.29 1.88
CA HIS A 40 10.86 3.06 2.37
C HIS A 40 9.57 2.26 2.27
N PHE A 41 9.27 1.71 1.09
CA PHE A 41 8.04 0.96 0.91
C PHE A 41 8.01 -0.34 1.73
N PRO A 42 9.05 -1.19 1.73
CA PRO A 42 9.11 -2.37 2.59
C PRO A 42 8.90 -2.04 4.07
N LEU A 43 9.50 -0.95 4.56
CA LEU A 43 9.33 -0.49 5.93
C LEU A 43 7.89 -0.04 6.19
N TYR A 44 7.34 0.82 5.31
CA TYR A 44 5.95 1.25 5.40
C TYR A 44 4.99 0.06 5.45
N PHE A 45 5.16 -0.88 4.52
CA PHE A 45 4.35 -2.09 4.45
C PHE A 45 4.43 -2.91 5.73
N TYR A 46 5.64 -3.11 6.25
CA TYR A 46 5.87 -3.89 7.47
C TYR A 46 5.24 -3.23 8.70
N LEU A 47 5.44 -1.93 8.88
CA LEU A 47 4.91 -1.18 10.02
C LEU A 47 3.38 -1.07 10.00
N ASN A 48 2.79 -0.95 8.81
CA ASN A 48 1.33 -0.87 8.63
C ASN A 48 0.67 -2.23 8.41
N ARG A 49 1.40 -3.33 8.52
CA ARG A 49 0.90 -4.69 8.28
C ARG A 49 -0.36 -5.04 9.06
N SER A 50 -0.54 -4.49 10.25
CA SER A 50 -1.74 -4.72 11.07
C SER A 50 -2.97 -3.96 10.59
N LEU A 51 -2.79 -2.96 9.72
CA LEU A 51 -3.84 -2.13 9.12
C LEU A 51 -4.28 -2.65 7.75
N HIS A 52 -3.57 -3.64 7.21
CA HIS A 52 -3.94 -4.23 5.92
C HIS A 52 -5.24 -5.01 6.02
N ASP A 53 -6.00 -4.93 4.94
CA ASP A 53 -7.30 -5.56 4.83
C ASP A 53 -7.20 -7.07 5.06
N PRO A 54 -8.06 -7.64 5.90
CA PRO A 54 -8.07 -9.07 6.19
C PRO A 54 -8.29 -9.92 4.92
N GLU A 55 -8.86 -9.33 3.86
CA GLU A 55 -9.06 -9.95 2.55
C GLU A 55 -7.76 -10.48 1.96
N MET A 56 -6.64 -9.77 2.13
CA MET A 56 -5.32 -10.22 1.65
C MET A 56 -4.97 -11.63 2.16
N TYR A 57 -5.28 -11.87 3.43
CA TYR A 57 -5.01 -13.17 4.04
C TYR A 57 -5.95 -14.26 3.54
N TYR A 58 -7.25 -13.94 3.40
CA TYR A 58 -8.25 -14.91 2.95
C TYR A 58 -8.10 -15.29 1.48
N ILE A 59 -7.81 -14.32 0.60
CA ILE A 59 -7.55 -14.56 -0.82
C ILE A 59 -6.46 -15.62 -0.99
N THR A 60 -5.37 -15.54 -0.23
CA THR A 60 -4.27 -16.51 -0.36
C THR A 60 -4.64 -17.93 0.02
N LYS A 61 -5.62 -18.11 0.90
CA LYS A 61 -6.10 -19.43 1.33
C LYS A 61 -7.16 -20.01 0.39
N LEU A 62 -7.95 -19.17 -0.25
CA LEU A 62 -9.03 -19.58 -1.12
C LEU A 62 -8.54 -20.00 -2.51
N LEU A 63 -7.46 -19.39 -2.99
CA LEU A 63 -6.97 -19.62 -4.34
C LEU A 63 -6.02 -20.83 -4.41
N LYS A 64 -6.42 -21.81 -5.21
CA LYS A 64 -5.61 -23.01 -5.50
C LYS A 64 -4.47 -22.72 -6.48
N GLN A 65 -4.71 -21.87 -7.48
CA GLN A 65 -3.72 -21.49 -8.49
C GLN A 65 -3.26 -20.04 -8.25
N LYS A 66 -1.95 -19.82 -8.35
CA LYS A 66 -1.31 -18.54 -8.06
C LYS A 66 -0.45 -18.08 -9.23
N ARG A 67 -1.00 -18.15 -10.46
CA ARG A 67 -0.28 -17.78 -11.68
C ARG A 67 -0.21 -16.27 -11.86
N THR A 68 -1.36 -15.63 -12.01
CA THR A 68 -1.43 -14.18 -12.27
C THR A 68 -2.44 -13.54 -11.35
N PHE A 69 -2.01 -12.45 -10.71
CA PHE A 69 -2.86 -11.54 -9.96
C PHE A 69 -2.98 -10.22 -10.74
N ILE A 70 -4.19 -9.73 -10.88
CA ILE A 70 -4.49 -8.46 -11.54
C ILE A 70 -4.95 -7.48 -10.48
N ASP A 71 -4.21 -6.39 -10.33
CA ASP A 71 -4.42 -5.31 -9.36
C ASP A 71 -4.93 -4.08 -10.10
N ILE A 72 -6.23 -3.79 -9.98
CA ILE A 72 -6.89 -2.69 -10.68
C ILE A 72 -7.04 -1.52 -9.72
N GLY A 73 -6.47 -0.36 -10.08
CA GLY A 73 -6.35 0.77 -9.17
C GLY A 73 -5.32 0.49 -8.08
N SER A 74 -4.15 0.01 -8.50
CA SER A 74 -3.12 -0.50 -7.57
C SER A 74 -2.59 0.57 -6.60
N ASN A 75 -2.83 1.85 -6.89
CA ASN A 75 -2.36 2.95 -6.07
C ASN A 75 -0.87 2.76 -5.73
N VAL A 76 -0.45 2.99 -4.50
CA VAL A 76 0.96 2.81 -4.06
C VAL A 76 1.43 1.34 -4.07
N GLY A 77 0.60 0.38 -4.46
CA GLY A 77 0.98 -1.01 -4.73
C GLY A 77 1.03 -1.93 -3.51
N ILE A 78 0.23 -1.66 -2.49
CA ILE A 78 0.18 -2.49 -1.28
C ILE A 78 -0.19 -3.93 -1.63
N PHE A 79 -1.27 -4.14 -2.42
CA PHE A 79 -1.69 -5.46 -2.87
C PHE A 79 -0.67 -6.09 -3.81
N SER A 80 -0.20 -5.34 -4.81
CA SER A 80 0.84 -5.80 -5.74
C SER A 80 2.09 -6.26 -5.01
N TYR A 81 2.56 -5.51 -4.02
CA TYR A 81 3.73 -5.87 -3.23
C TYR A 81 3.49 -7.13 -2.40
N TYR A 82 2.38 -7.21 -1.69
CA TYR A 82 2.03 -8.37 -0.87
C TYR A 82 1.94 -9.63 -1.71
N PHE A 83 1.18 -9.58 -2.81
CA PHE A 83 0.95 -10.73 -3.67
C PHE A 83 2.16 -11.09 -4.55
N SER A 84 3.14 -10.21 -4.71
CA SER A 84 4.36 -10.52 -5.46
C SER A 84 5.18 -11.68 -4.87
N SER A 85 5.02 -11.97 -3.59
CA SER A 85 5.64 -13.13 -2.94
C SER A 85 4.84 -14.43 -3.05
N ILE A 86 3.63 -14.35 -3.62
CA ILE A 86 2.65 -15.45 -3.62
C ILE A 86 2.30 -15.88 -5.04
N PHE A 87 2.18 -14.93 -5.96
CA PHE A 87 1.84 -15.17 -7.35
C PHE A 87 3.07 -15.12 -8.25
N GLU A 88 3.04 -15.89 -9.34
CA GLU A 88 4.11 -15.90 -10.34
C GLU A 88 4.21 -14.56 -11.06
N ASN A 89 3.07 -13.95 -11.39
CA ASN A 89 2.97 -12.69 -12.12
C ASN A 89 1.95 -11.75 -11.49
N ILE A 90 2.29 -10.48 -11.42
CA ILE A 90 1.39 -9.41 -10.99
C ILE A 90 1.23 -8.43 -12.17
N LYS A 91 0.01 -8.06 -12.48
CA LYS A 91 -0.32 -6.99 -13.45
C LYS A 91 -1.03 -5.87 -12.70
N SER A 92 -0.34 -4.75 -12.52
CA SER A 92 -0.82 -3.58 -11.77
C SER A 92 -1.24 -2.49 -12.73
N PHE A 93 -2.47 -2.00 -12.59
CA PHE A 93 -3.05 -0.93 -13.40
C PHE A 93 -3.29 0.29 -12.51
N GLU A 94 -2.66 1.41 -12.84
CA GLU A 94 -2.80 2.67 -12.11
C GLU A 94 -2.68 3.84 -13.08
N PRO A 95 -3.71 4.72 -13.19
CA PRO A 95 -3.68 5.83 -14.13
C PRO A 95 -2.75 6.98 -13.71
N THR A 96 -2.50 7.15 -12.41
CA THR A 96 -1.71 8.26 -11.90
C THR A 96 -0.23 8.02 -12.10
N LYS A 97 0.42 8.84 -12.91
CA LYS A 97 1.84 8.69 -13.29
C LYS A 97 2.77 8.73 -12.07
N GLU A 98 2.60 9.70 -11.19
CA GLU A 98 3.42 9.86 -9.99
C GLU A 98 3.33 8.65 -9.05
N VAL A 99 2.19 7.99 -9.07
CA VAL A 99 1.95 6.78 -8.27
C VAL A 99 2.62 5.57 -8.92
N THR A 100 2.52 5.43 -10.26
CA THR A 100 3.19 4.33 -10.98
C THR A 100 4.72 4.42 -10.90
N GLU A 101 5.28 5.62 -10.86
CA GLU A 101 6.72 5.82 -10.62
C GLU A 101 7.15 5.30 -9.24
N LYS A 102 6.34 5.56 -8.20
CA LYS A 102 6.57 5.00 -6.87
C LYS A 102 6.44 3.48 -6.85
N LEU A 103 5.42 2.95 -7.52
CA LEU A 103 5.20 1.51 -7.66
C LEU A 103 6.39 0.83 -8.37
N SER A 104 6.95 1.47 -9.39
CA SER A 104 8.14 1.00 -10.11
C SER A 104 9.36 0.89 -9.20
N SER A 105 9.46 1.74 -8.18
CA SER A 105 10.56 1.71 -7.20
C SER A 105 10.58 0.46 -6.32
N LEU A 106 9.49 -0.33 -6.29
CA LEU A 106 9.43 -1.61 -5.58
C LEU A 106 10.42 -2.64 -6.13
N ASN A 107 10.85 -2.46 -7.37
CA ASN A 107 11.85 -3.29 -8.06
C ASN A 107 11.57 -4.80 -7.94
N LYS A 108 10.34 -5.20 -8.10
CA LYS A 108 9.91 -6.61 -8.11
C LYS A 108 9.82 -7.12 -9.54
N LYS A 109 10.62 -8.14 -9.86
CA LYS A 109 10.75 -8.67 -11.22
C LYS A 109 9.44 -9.24 -11.80
N ASN A 110 8.53 -9.68 -10.93
CA ASN A 110 7.26 -10.28 -11.33
C ASN A 110 6.08 -9.31 -11.29
N ILE A 111 6.33 -7.99 -11.10
CA ILE A 111 5.29 -6.96 -11.21
C ILE A 111 5.45 -6.25 -12.55
N THR A 112 4.41 -6.31 -13.38
CA THR A 112 4.28 -5.50 -14.60
C THR A 112 3.31 -4.36 -14.31
N ILE A 113 3.74 -3.12 -14.54
CA ILE A 113 2.97 -1.92 -14.25
C ILE A 113 2.44 -1.33 -15.56
N PHE A 114 1.15 -1.04 -15.58
CA PHE A 114 0.46 -0.37 -16.68
C PHE A 114 -0.04 0.98 -16.18
N ASN A 115 0.50 2.06 -16.76
CA ASN A 115 0.03 3.42 -16.44
C ASN A 115 -1.24 3.75 -17.23
N CYS A 116 -2.32 3.11 -16.85
CA CYS A 116 -3.65 3.33 -17.43
C CYS A 116 -4.76 2.92 -16.47
N ALA A 117 -5.93 3.49 -16.64
CA ALA A 117 -7.16 2.96 -16.07
C ALA A 117 -7.72 1.84 -16.96
N LEU A 118 -8.39 0.88 -16.35
CA LEU A 118 -9.16 -0.11 -17.09
C LEU A 118 -10.59 0.39 -17.32
N SER A 119 -11.06 0.28 -18.55
CA SER A 119 -12.38 0.70 -18.99
C SER A 119 -12.94 -0.29 -20.01
N ASP A 120 -14.21 -0.13 -20.36
CA ASP A 120 -14.89 -0.86 -21.42
C ASP A 120 -14.49 -0.41 -22.84
N SER A 121 -13.77 0.70 -22.94
CA SER A 121 -13.34 1.28 -24.20
C SER A 121 -11.93 1.85 -24.11
N CYS A 122 -11.17 1.73 -25.21
CA CYS A 122 -9.85 2.33 -25.34
C CYS A 122 -9.99 3.78 -25.81
N ARG A 123 -9.89 4.72 -24.87
CA ARG A 123 -9.98 6.17 -25.14
C ARG A 123 -9.17 6.96 -24.12
N GLU A 124 -8.76 8.15 -24.47
CA GLU A 124 -8.26 9.13 -23.52
C GLU A 124 -9.43 9.75 -22.76
N GLN A 125 -9.28 9.92 -21.46
CA GLN A 125 -10.30 10.51 -20.60
C GLN A 125 -9.63 11.39 -19.55
N GLU A 126 -10.24 12.54 -19.26
CA GLU A 126 -9.78 13.40 -18.18
C GLU A 126 -9.99 12.70 -16.84
N PHE A 127 -8.95 12.77 -16.01
CA PHE A 127 -8.93 12.19 -14.68
C PHE A 127 -8.64 13.27 -13.64
N PHE A 128 -9.61 13.54 -12.77
CA PHE A 128 -9.47 14.54 -11.72
C PHE A 128 -8.91 13.93 -10.46
N ILE A 129 -7.73 14.40 -10.04
CA ILE A 129 -7.13 14.05 -8.77
C ILE A 129 -7.49 15.17 -7.79
N PRO A 130 -8.30 14.90 -6.74
CA PRO A 130 -8.58 15.89 -5.73
C PRO A 130 -7.29 16.27 -5.00
N ILE A 131 -6.93 17.56 -5.05
CA ILE A 131 -5.83 18.09 -4.24
C ILE A 131 -6.36 18.18 -2.82
N MET A 132 -6.09 17.17 -2.01
CA MET A 132 -6.26 17.31 -0.58
C MET A 132 -5.17 18.25 -0.07
N ASN A 133 -5.53 19.49 0.18
CA ASN A 133 -4.71 20.38 0.98
C ASN A 133 -4.68 19.86 2.41
N LEU A 134 -3.85 18.85 2.65
CA LEU A 134 -3.44 18.55 4.02
C LEU A 134 -2.72 19.80 4.51
N PRO A 135 -3.14 20.41 5.62
CA PRO A 135 -2.42 21.52 6.18
C PRO A 135 -1.02 20.99 6.56
N MET A 136 -0.05 21.26 5.69
CA MET A 136 1.35 21.13 6.08
C MET A 136 1.56 22.16 7.18
N LYS A 137 1.46 21.72 8.42
CA LYS A 137 1.94 22.51 9.55
C LYS A 137 3.45 22.67 9.34
N ARG A 138 3.80 23.94 9.08
CA ARG A 138 5.18 24.42 9.14
C ARG A 138 5.78 24.15 10.51
#